data_efb098d38711a95a07ace415949efc7e
#
_entry.id   efb098d38711a95a07ace415949efc7e
#
_cell.length_a   1.000
_cell.length_b   1.000
_cell.length_c   1.000
_cell.angle_alpha   90.00
_cell.angle_beta   90.00
_cell.angle_gamma   90.00
#
_symmetry.space_group_name_H-M   'P 1'
#
loop_
_entity.id
_entity.type
_entity.pdbx_description
1 polymer ?
#
loop_
_entity_poly.entity_id
_entity_poly.type
_entity_poly.pdbx_seq_one_letter_code
_entity_poly.pdbx_strand_id
1 'polypeptide(L)'
;EIAQCLVGSEMCIRDSYETKVAILRKRAELDNIYIDDEIFDYIATHIKSNIRDLEGALNKIKVYSKLNKKPIDLELSKIALQDLIDNKTKQAITPELIMQTVAEHFNIQTSDIISKKRSHDIAYPRQICMYLCKKMTDQSLVKIGEIIGKRDHSTVIHGIEKIEKDLDKDPELSKVIDVITKKMD
;
A
#
# COMPACT_ATOMS: atom_id res chain seq x y z
N GLU A 1 10.21 41.70 1.43
CA GLU A 1 10.98 40.40 1.61
C GLU A 1 10.07 39.31 2.12
N ILE A 2 9.17 38.79 1.34
CA ILE A 2 8.60 37.43 1.51
C ILE A 2 7.97 37.03 0.17
N ALA A 3 8.81 36.61 -0.76
CA ALA A 3 8.37 36.03 -2.04
C ALA A 3 9.39 35.01 -2.57
N GLN A 4 9.79 34.06 -1.72
CA GLN A 4 10.84 33.08 -2.11
C GLN A 4 10.55 31.63 -1.69
N CYS A 5 9.31 31.27 -1.36
CA CYS A 5 9.01 29.94 -0.86
C CYS A 5 8.07 29.06 -1.71
N LEU A 6 7.66 29.52 -2.90
CA LEU A 6 6.71 28.79 -3.77
C LEU A 6 7.32 28.23 -5.06
N VAL A 7 8.59 28.56 -5.37
CA VAL A 7 9.28 28.07 -6.58
C VAL A 7 9.98 26.72 -6.35
N GLY A 8 10.19 26.32 -5.10
CA GLY A 8 10.96 25.10 -4.75
C GLY A 8 10.26 23.78 -4.97
N SER A 9 8.94 23.71 -4.95
CA SER A 9 8.22 22.42 -5.00
C SER A 9 8.05 21.88 -6.43
N GLU A 10 7.77 22.73 -7.40
CA GLU A 10 7.66 22.31 -8.80
C GLU A 10 9.03 22.01 -9.41
N MET A 11 10.06 22.76 -9.04
CA MET A 11 11.45 22.55 -9.48
C MET A 11 12.02 21.23 -8.90
N CYS A 12 11.73 20.90 -7.63
CA CYS A 12 12.13 19.63 -7.01
C CYS A 12 11.44 18.40 -7.65
N ILE A 13 10.19 18.52 -8.11
CA ILE A 13 9.46 17.43 -8.76
C ILE A 13 10.01 17.17 -10.16
N ARG A 14 10.34 18.24 -10.90
CA ARG A 14 10.93 18.14 -12.23
C ARG A 14 12.34 17.57 -12.19
N ASP A 15 13.20 18.02 -11.27
CA ASP A 15 14.54 17.48 -11.05
C ASP A 15 14.49 15.97 -10.71
N SER A 16 13.52 15.54 -9.91
CA SER A 16 13.33 14.13 -9.58
C SER A 16 12.95 13.28 -10.80
N TYR A 17 12.12 13.79 -11.73
CA TYR A 17 11.70 13.07 -12.93
C TYR A 17 12.83 12.95 -13.94
N GLU A 18 13.46 14.07 -14.29
CA GLU A 18 14.61 14.12 -15.21
C GLU A 18 15.77 13.26 -14.73
N THR A 19 16.03 13.31 -13.42
CA THR A 19 17.05 12.46 -12.79
C THR A 19 16.72 10.97 -12.93
N LYS A 20 15.46 10.57 -12.77
CA LYS A 20 15.03 9.19 -12.96
C LYS A 20 15.21 8.70 -14.38
N VAL A 21 14.80 9.50 -15.35
CA VAL A 21 14.97 9.18 -16.79
C VAL A 21 16.45 9.07 -17.14
N ALA A 22 17.29 10.00 -16.65
CA ALA A 22 18.74 9.95 -16.88
C ALA A 22 19.40 8.68 -16.31
N ILE A 23 18.99 8.26 -15.09
CA ILE A 23 19.47 7.02 -14.47
C ILE A 23 19.07 5.80 -15.30
N LEU A 24 17.80 5.73 -15.75
CA LEU A 24 17.28 4.63 -16.56
C LEU A 24 18.02 4.53 -17.93
N ARG A 25 18.23 5.65 -18.61
CA ARG A 25 19.00 5.69 -19.85
C ARG A 25 20.43 5.19 -19.66
N LYS A 26 21.12 5.72 -18.65
CA LYS A 26 22.49 5.29 -18.35
C LYS A 26 22.57 3.80 -18.02
N ARG A 27 21.57 3.26 -17.34
CA ARG A 27 21.51 1.83 -17.03
C ARG A 27 21.26 0.99 -18.28
N ALA A 28 20.36 1.40 -19.17
CA ALA A 28 20.09 0.74 -20.44
C ALA A 28 21.34 0.73 -21.35
N GLU A 29 22.09 1.83 -21.40
CA GLU A 29 23.37 1.92 -22.12
C GLU A 29 24.41 0.93 -21.58
N LEU A 30 24.58 0.84 -20.25
CA LEU A 30 25.50 -0.08 -19.61
C LEU A 30 25.12 -1.55 -19.89
N ASP A 31 23.84 -1.85 -19.99
CA ASP A 31 23.33 -3.19 -20.31
C ASP A 31 23.30 -3.48 -21.82
N ASN A 32 23.69 -2.52 -22.67
CA ASN A 32 23.62 -2.57 -24.15
C ASN A 32 22.23 -2.94 -24.68
N ILE A 33 21.18 -2.30 -24.13
CA ILE A 33 19.81 -2.56 -24.50
C ILE A 33 19.24 -1.30 -25.15
N TYR A 34 18.65 -1.46 -26.33
CA TYR A 34 17.89 -0.41 -26.97
C TYR A 34 16.47 -0.37 -26.41
N ILE A 35 16.07 0.78 -25.88
CA ILE A 35 14.76 1.05 -25.28
C ILE A 35 14.30 2.42 -25.74
N ASP A 36 13.07 2.51 -26.21
CA ASP A 36 12.47 3.77 -26.63
C ASP A 36 12.22 4.72 -25.43
N ASP A 37 12.37 6.01 -25.68
CA ASP A 37 12.22 7.06 -24.66
C ASP A 37 10.86 7.01 -23.97
N GLU A 38 9.78 6.64 -24.67
CA GLU A 38 8.44 6.47 -24.11
C GLU A 38 8.39 5.46 -22.96
N ILE A 39 9.24 4.44 -22.99
CA ILE A 39 9.29 3.43 -21.93
C ILE A 39 9.98 3.97 -20.68
N PHE A 40 11.04 4.80 -20.85
CA PHE A 40 11.66 5.49 -19.72
C PHE A 40 10.70 6.45 -19.05
N ASP A 41 9.93 7.19 -19.83
CA ASP A 41 8.90 8.12 -19.36
C ASP A 41 7.80 7.35 -18.61
N TYR A 42 7.37 6.22 -19.12
CA TYR A 42 6.39 5.36 -18.49
C TYR A 42 6.89 4.84 -17.12
N ILE A 43 8.12 4.35 -17.05
CA ILE A 43 8.73 3.87 -15.79
C ILE A 43 8.85 5.03 -14.78
N ALA A 44 9.40 6.18 -15.20
CA ALA A 44 9.65 7.33 -14.33
C ALA A 44 8.37 7.94 -13.76
N THR A 45 7.26 7.87 -14.53
CA THR A 45 5.94 8.37 -14.11
C THR A 45 5.25 7.46 -13.12
N HIS A 46 5.29 6.14 -13.36
CA HIS A 46 4.53 5.18 -12.56
C HIS A 46 5.31 4.64 -11.36
N ILE A 47 6.64 4.66 -11.40
CA ILE A 47 7.49 4.22 -10.29
C ILE A 47 7.98 5.42 -9.50
N LYS A 48 7.27 5.73 -8.41
CA LYS A 48 7.56 6.89 -7.53
C LYS A 48 8.61 6.64 -6.45
N SER A 49 9.14 5.42 -6.35
CA SER A 49 10.04 5.03 -5.27
C SER A 49 11.54 5.23 -5.62
N ASN A 50 12.42 4.51 -4.95
CA ASN A 50 13.87 4.70 -4.99
C ASN A 50 14.53 4.20 -6.30
N ILE A 51 15.82 4.50 -6.48
CA ILE A 51 16.62 4.12 -7.67
C ILE A 51 16.63 2.60 -7.88
N ARG A 52 16.66 1.80 -6.81
CA ARG A 52 16.66 0.33 -6.89
C ARG A 52 15.39 -0.22 -7.54
N ASP A 53 14.25 0.42 -7.27
CA ASP A 53 12.98 0.04 -7.87
C ASP A 53 12.92 0.40 -9.36
N LEU A 54 13.55 1.50 -9.77
CA LEU A 54 13.69 1.87 -11.18
C LEU A 54 14.56 0.87 -11.94
N GLU A 55 15.71 0.50 -11.37
CA GLU A 55 16.59 -0.54 -11.93
C GLU A 55 15.90 -1.91 -11.94
N GLY A 56 15.14 -2.24 -10.89
CA GLY A 56 14.35 -3.46 -10.80
C GLY A 56 13.28 -3.55 -11.88
N ALA A 57 12.59 -2.45 -12.17
CA ALA A 57 11.59 -2.36 -13.24
C ALA A 57 12.22 -2.56 -14.62
N LEU A 58 13.35 -1.90 -14.88
CA LEU A 58 14.08 -2.05 -16.13
C LEU A 58 14.54 -3.51 -16.34
N ASN A 59 15.08 -4.13 -15.28
CA ASN A 59 15.51 -5.52 -15.33
C ASN A 59 14.32 -6.49 -15.55
N LYS A 60 13.16 -6.21 -14.96
CA LYS A 60 11.93 -7.00 -15.16
C LYS A 60 11.47 -6.97 -16.62
N ILE A 61 11.45 -5.79 -17.26
CA ILE A 61 11.14 -5.64 -18.68
C ILE A 61 12.12 -6.46 -19.54
N LYS A 62 13.42 -6.36 -19.26
CA LYS A 62 14.48 -7.11 -19.94
C LYS A 62 14.30 -8.63 -19.85
N VAL A 63 14.03 -9.13 -18.65
CA VAL A 63 13.78 -10.57 -18.42
C VAL A 63 12.51 -11.01 -19.14
N TYR A 64 11.44 -10.22 -19.06
CA TYR A 64 10.16 -10.52 -19.69
C TYR A 64 10.25 -10.55 -21.22
N SER A 65 11.01 -9.61 -21.83
CA SER A 65 11.32 -9.61 -23.27
C SER A 65 12.08 -10.86 -23.69
N LYS A 66 13.10 -11.26 -22.92
CA LYS A 66 13.90 -12.47 -23.21
C LYS A 66 13.07 -13.75 -23.10
N LEU A 67 12.21 -13.88 -22.08
CA LEU A 67 11.35 -15.04 -21.88
C LEU A 67 10.33 -15.20 -23.02
N ASN A 68 9.72 -14.10 -23.43
CA ASN A 68 8.72 -14.11 -24.50
C ASN A 68 9.30 -14.01 -25.91
N LYS A 69 10.63 -13.82 -26.05
CA LYS A 69 11.34 -13.62 -27.33
C LYS A 69 10.72 -12.49 -28.17
N LYS A 70 10.25 -11.43 -27.51
CA LYS A 70 9.64 -10.25 -28.12
C LYS A 70 10.56 -9.04 -27.95
N PRO A 71 10.56 -8.08 -28.90
CA PRO A 71 11.26 -6.80 -28.71
C PRO A 71 10.66 -6.06 -27.52
N ILE A 72 11.45 -5.15 -26.93
CA ILE A 72 10.98 -4.30 -25.85
C ILE A 72 10.15 -3.17 -26.48
N ASP A 73 8.84 -3.24 -26.31
CA ASP A 73 7.87 -2.23 -26.70
C ASP A 73 7.07 -1.72 -25.49
N LEU A 74 6.28 -0.68 -25.68
CA LEU A 74 5.49 -0.08 -24.60
C LEU A 74 4.42 -1.03 -24.06
N GLU A 75 3.81 -1.88 -24.92
CA GLU A 75 2.80 -2.85 -24.50
C GLU A 75 3.41 -3.95 -23.62
N LEU A 76 4.53 -4.52 -24.04
CA LEU A 76 5.27 -5.51 -23.26
C LEU A 76 5.70 -4.91 -21.92
N SER A 77 6.16 -3.66 -21.92
CA SER A 77 6.59 -2.95 -20.70
C SER A 77 5.44 -2.73 -19.73
N LYS A 78 4.24 -2.37 -20.21
CA LYS A 78 3.03 -2.25 -19.40
C LYS A 78 2.65 -3.59 -18.74
N ILE A 79 2.62 -4.66 -19.52
CA ILE A 79 2.31 -6.00 -19.01
C ILE A 79 3.36 -6.44 -17.97
N ALA A 80 4.66 -6.26 -18.30
CA ALA A 80 5.73 -6.64 -17.39
C ALA A 80 5.72 -5.88 -16.07
N LEU A 81 5.28 -4.62 -16.06
CA LEU A 81 5.27 -3.76 -14.87
C LEU A 81 3.93 -3.71 -14.16
N GLN A 82 2.87 -4.33 -14.69
CA GLN A 82 1.53 -4.27 -14.14
C GLN A 82 1.51 -4.64 -12.66
N ASP A 83 2.11 -5.75 -12.27
CA ASP A 83 2.20 -6.17 -10.87
C ASP A 83 2.93 -5.16 -9.97
N LEU A 84 3.96 -4.47 -10.50
CA LEU A 84 4.71 -3.48 -9.73
C LEU A 84 3.93 -2.18 -9.57
N ILE A 85 3.09 -1.84 -10.55
CA ILE A 85 2.25 -0.65 -10.53
C ILE A 85 1.01 -0.93 -9.68
N ASP A 86 0.33 -2.05 -9.88
CA ASP A 86 -0.87 -2.45 -9.13
C ASP A 86 -0.58 -2.64 -7.63
N ASN A 87 0.55 -3.25 -7.29
CA ASN A 87 0.98 -3.38 -5.89
C ASN A 87 1.37 -2.04 -5.24
N LYS A 88 1.67 -1.00 -6.01
CA LYS A 88 2.00 0.35 -5.48
C LYS A 88 0.83 1.32 -5.50
N THR A 89 -0.18 1.09 -6.33
CA THR A 89 -1.46 1.81 -6.28
C THR A 89 -2.36 1.32 -5.16
N LYS A 90 -2.16 0.09 -4.67
CA LYS A 90 -2.72 -0.33 -3.39
C LYS A 90 -2.02 0.49 -2.30
N GLN A 91 -2.70 1.50 -1.78
CA GLN A 91 -2.25 2.20 -0.56
C GLN A 91 -1.87 1.11 0.44
N ALA A 92 -0.62 1.16 0.92
CA ALA A 92 -0.18 0.19 1.92
C ALA A 92 -1.21 0.21 3.04
N ILE A 93 -1.92 -0.92 3.24
CA ILE A 93 -2.96 -1.02 4.25
C ILE A 93 -2.29 -0.82 5.61
N THR A 94 -2.54 0.33 6.22
CA THR A 94 -1.99 0.67 7.53
C THR A 94 -3.04 0.45 8.63
N PRO A 95 -2.63 0.21 9.87
CA PRO A 95 -3.56 0.09 10.99
C PRO A 95 -4.46 1.33 11.13
N GLU A 96 -3.95 2.52 10.80
CA GLU A 96 -4.69 3.78 10.83
C GLU A 96 -5.81 3.78 9.79
N LEU A 97 -5.53 3.34 8.56
CA LEU A 97 -6.53 3.20 7.50
C LEU A 97 -7.60 2.17 7.90
N ILE A 98 -7.21 1.04 8.48
CA ILE A 98 -8.14 0.03 8.98
C ILE A 98 -9.07 0.63 10.04
N MET A 99 -8.51 1.34 11.04
CA MET A 99 -9.31 1.99 12.09
C MET A 99 -10.29 3.02 11.52
N GLN A 100 -9.84 3.82 10.54
CA GLN A 100 -10.69 4.82 9.90
C GLN A 100 -11.84 4.15 9.15
N THR A 101 -11.55 3.16 8.31
CA THR A 101 -12.56 2.47 7.50
C THR A 101 -13.58 1.71 8.36
N VAL A 102 -13.13 1.07 9.45
CA VAL A 102 -14.03 0.42 10.41
C VAL A 102 -14.88 1.46 11.15
N ALA A 103 -14.30 2.58 11.59
CA ALA A 103 -15.03 3.65 12.28
C ALA A 103 -16.13 4.21 11.37
N GLU A 104 -15.83 4.48 10.10
CA GLU A 104 -16.81 4.93 9.11
C GLU A 104 -17.93 3.91 8.88
N HIS A 105 -17.58 2.62 8.78
CA HIS A 105 -18.58 1.57 8.56
C HIS A 105 -19.57 1.45 9.72
N PHE A 106 -19.09 1.55 10.96
CA PHE A 106 -19.93 1.46 12.17
C PHE A 106 -20.47 2.82 12.65
N ASN A 107 -20.22 3.90 11.89
CA ASN A 107 -20.64 5.26 12.22
C ASN A 107 -20.20 5.71 13.63
N ILE A 108 -18.96 5.42 13.98
CA ILE A 108 -18.30 5.82 15.24
C ILE A 108 -17.06 6.66 14.94
N GLN A 109 -16.50 7.33 15.93
CA GLN A 109 -15.24 8.05 15.75
C GLN A 109 -14.04 7.14 15.96
N THR A 110 -12.96 7.37 15.24
CA THR A 110 -11.67 6.65 15.41
C THR A 110 -11.16 6.76 16.85
N SER A 111 -11.41 7.93 17.50
CA SER A 111 -11.11 8.15 18.92
C SER A 111 -11.86 7.21 19.87
N ASP A 112 -13.05 6.75 19.50
CA ASP A 112 -13.80 5.77 20.29
C ASP A 112 -13.17 4.38 20.23
N ILE A 113 -12.62 3.97 19.08
CA ILE A 113 -11.89 2.71 18.93
C ILE A 113 -10.69 2.66 19.90
N ILE A 114 -9.95 3.77 20.01
CA ILE A 114 -8.77 3.88 20.86
C ILE A 114 -9.18 4.06 22.36
N SER A 115 -10.40 4.54 22.63
CA SER A 115 -10.87 4.85 23.97
C SER A 115 -10.94 3.65 24.92
N LYS A 116 -11.03 3.89 26.22
CA LYS A 116 -11.24 2.84 27.24
C LYS A 116 -12.70 2.37 27.35
N LYS A 117 -13.62 2.89 26.53
CA LYS A 117 -15.03 2.49 26.53
C LYS A 117 -15.18 1.00 26.24
N ARG A 118 -16.10 0.34 26.98
CA ARG A 118 -16.35 -1.11 26.89
C ARG A 118 -17.76 -1.45 26.39
N SER A 119 -18.56 -0.44 25.97
CA SER A 119 -19.87 -0.72 25.37
C SER A 119 -19.72 -1.59 24.13
N HIS A 120 -20.68 -2.46 23.88
CA HIS A 120 -20.66 -3.41 22.75
C HIS A 120 -20.44 -2.69 21.41
N ASP A 121 -21.13 -1.55 21.21
CA ASP A 121 -21.06 -0.75 19.97
C ASP A 121 -19.66 -0.20 19.65
N ILE A 122 -18.76 -0.17 20.64
CA ILE A 122 -17.36 0.26 20.49
C ILE A 122 -16.39 -0.91 20.61
N ALA A 123 -16.68 -1.85 21.50
CA ALA A 123 -15.81 -2.99 21.75
C ALA A 123 -15.77 -3.95 20.54
N TYR A 124 -16.90 -4.17 19.88
CA TYR A 124 -17.00 -5.07 18.74
C TYR A 124 -16.27 -4.53 17.49
N PRO A 125 -16.50 -3.29 17.03
CA PRO A 125 -15.68 -2.70 15.96
C PRO A 125 -14.18 -2.68 16.29
N ARG A 126 -13.80 -2.44 17.54
CA ARG A 126 -12.41 -2.51 17.98
C ARG A 126 -11.81 -3.92 17.79
N GLN A 127 -12.56 -4.97 18.09
CA GLN A 127 -12.13 -6.35 17.87
C GLN A 127 -11.97 -6.66 16.38
N ILE A 128 -12.86 -6.13 15.53
CA ILE A 128 -12.73 -6.22 14.06
C ILE A 128 -11.46 -5.51 13.60
N CYS A 129 -11.14 -4.32 14.14
CA CYS A 129 -9.87 -3.65 13.84
C CYS A 129 -8.65 -4.52 14.20
N MET A 130 -8.65 -5.16 15.39
CA MET A 130 -7.56 -6.04 15.82
C MET A 130 -7.39 -7.22 14.86
N TYR A 131 -8.48 -7.85 14.46
CA TYR A 131 -8.50 -8.95 13.51
C TYR A 131 -7.97 -8.52 12.13
N LEU A 132 -8.47 -7.42 11.57
CA LEU A 132 -8.04 -6.91 10.27
C LEU A 132 -6.58 -6.45 10.28
N CYS A 133 -6.12 -5.77 11.34
CA CYS A 133 -4.71 -5.42 11.50
C CYS A 133 -3.81 -6.65 11.48
N LYS A 134 -4.20 -7.73 12.16
CA LYS A 134 -3.43 -8.99 12.16
C LYS A 134 -3.44 -9.67 10.80
N LYS A 135 -4.56 -9.63 10.09
CA LYS A 135 -4.75 -10.31 8.79
C LYS A 135 -4.12 -9.57 7.62
N MET A 136 -4.15 -8.23 7.64
CA MET A 136 -3.82 -7.39 6.49
C MET A 136 -2.51 -6.60 6.65
N THR A 137 -1.88 -6.66 7.84
CA THR A 137 -0.61 -5.98 8.10
C THR A 137 0.40 -6.93 8.74
N ASP A 138 1.70 -6.64 8.56
CA ASP A 138 2.80 -7.40 9.18
C ASP A 138 3.09 -6.96 10.63
N GLN A 139 2.13 -6.27 11.28
CA GLN A 139 2.34 -5.77 12.63
C GLN A 139 2.28 -6.88 13.69
N SER A 140 3.16 -6.78 14.69
CA SER A 140 3.12 -7.68 15.84
C SER A 140 1.89 -7.40 16.73
N LEU A 141 1.42 -8.41 17.47
CA LEU A 141 0.28 -8.26 18.39
C LEU A 141 0.50 -7.16 19.42
N VAL A 142 1.74 -7.00 19.89
CA VAL A 142 2.13 -5.91 20.80
C VAL A 142 1.92 -4.56 20.13
N LYS A 143 2.39 -4.41 18.88
CA LYS A 143 2.25 -3.17 18.13
C LYS A 143 0.81 -2.83 17.80
N ILE A 144 0.00 -3.82 17.44
CA ILE A 144 -1.44 -3.66 17.24
C ILE A 144 -2.10 -3.17 18.55
N GLY A 145 -1.74 -3.75 19.69
CA GLY A 145 -2.24 -3.32 21.00
C GLY A 145 -1.88 -1.86 21.33
N GLU A 146 -0.64 -1.46 21.06
CA GLU A 146 -0.18 -0.07 21.24
C GLU A 146 -1.01 0.92 20.42
N ILE A 147 -1.23 0.62 19.13
CA ILE A 147 -1.96 1.48 18.20
C ILE A 147 -3.44 1.55 18.57
N ILE A 148 -4.07 0.43 18.94
CA ILE A 148 -5.51 0.35 19.28
C ILE A 148 -5.76 0.66 20.77
N GLY A 149 -5.17 1.76 21.25
CA GLY A 149 -5.48 2.35 22.56
C GLY A 149 -4.68 1.75 23.72
N LYS A 150 -3.39 1.40 23.49
CA LYS A 150 -2.45 0.88 24.47
C LYS A 150 -3.00 -0.36 25.21
N ARG A 151 -3.45 -1.32 24.43
CA ARG A 151 -3.99 -2.59 24.93
C ARG A 151 -2.89 -3.62 25.08
N ASP A 152 -3.03 -4.48 26.07
CA ASP A 152 -2.15 -5.64 26.25
C ASP A 152 -2.34 -6.62 25.06
N HIS A 153 -1.26 -7.29 24.68
CA HIS A 153 -1.27 -8.29 23.60
C HIS A 153 -2.28 -9.41 23.84
N SER A 154 -2.51 -9.80 25.10
CA SER A 154 -3.53 -10.79 25.47
C SER A 154 -4.95 -10.32 25.11
N THR A 155 -5.24 -9.02 25.30
CA THR A 155 -6.52 -8.42 24.88
C THR A 155 -6.68 -8.46 23.36
N VAL A 156 -5.59 -8.25 22.63
CA VAL A 156 -5.60 -8.33 21.15
C VAL A 156 -5.88 -9.76 20.70
N ILE A 157 -5.20 -10.75 21.30
CA ILE A 157 -5.43 -12.17 21.00
C ILE A 157 -6.90 -12.55 21.23
N HIS A 158 -7.45 -12.25 22.41
CA HIS A 158 -8.85 -12.54 22.72
C HIS A 158 -9.83 -11.84 21.76
N GLY A 159 -9.50 -10.59 21.34
CA GLY A 159 -10.30 -9.87 20.35
C GLY A 159 -10.32 -10.58 18.99
N ILE A 160 -9.17 -11.05 18.53
CA ILE A 160 -9.00 -11.79 17.28
C ILE A 160 -9.75 -13.12 17.33
N GLU A 161 -9.48 -13.94 18.35
CA GLU A 161 -10.14 -15.25 18.53
C GLU A 161 -11.66 -15.15 18.59
N LYS A 162 -12.18 -14.06 19.18
CA LYS A 162 -13.61 -13.84 19.23
C LYS A 162 -14.18 -13.60 17.84
N ILE A 163 -13.57 -12.72 17.04
CA ILE A 163 -14.02 -12.45 15.66
C ILE A 163 -13.90 -13.71 14.79
N GLU A 164 -12.84 -14.49 14.93
CA GLU A 164 -12.68 -15.77 14.22
C GLU A 164 -13.82 -16.73 14.53
N LYS A 165 -14.16 -16.90 15.81
CA LYS A 165 -15.29 -17.75 16.25
C LYS A 165 -16.65 -17.22 15.78
N ASP A 166 -16.81 -15.90 15.74
CA ASP A 166 -18.05 -15.26 15.27
C ASP A 166 -18.18 -15.41 13.73
N LEU A 167 -17.07 -15.37 12.97
CA LEU A 167 -17.06 -15.63 11.54
C LEU A 167 -17.51 -17.04 11.16
N ASP A 168 -17.16 -18.04 11.99
CA ASP A 168 -17.60 -19.42 11.76
C ASP A 168 -19.10 -19.60 11.96
N LYS A 169 -19.75 -18.70 12.70
CA LYS A 169 -21.16 -18.81 13.11
C LYS A 169 -22.09 -17.85 12.38
N ASP A 170 -21.55 -16.71 11.96
CA ASP A 170 -22.33 -15.61 11.38
C ASP A 170 -21.86 -15.24 9.98
N PRO A 171 -22.57 -15.70 8.93
CA PRO A 171 -22.27 -15.33 7.54
C PRO A 171 -22.40 -13.82 7.26
N GLU A 172 -23.20 -13.08 8.01
CA GLU A 172 -23.36 -11.64 7.84
C GLU A 172 -22.08 -10.89 8.24
N LEU A 173 -21.39 -11.36 9.29
CA LEU A 173 -20.10 -10.79 9.68
C LEU A 173 -19.05 -10.92 8.56
N SER A 174 -19.06 -12.06 7.84
CA SER A 174 -18.16 -12.25 6.69
C SER A 174 -18.42 -11.18 5.62
N LYS A 175 -19.69 -10.88 5.31
CA LYS A 175 -20.03 -9.82 4.35
C LYS A 175 -19.59 -8.44 4.83
N VAL A 176 -19.74 -8.15 6.13
CA VAL A 176 -19.27 -6.88 6.72
C VAL A 176 -17.77 -6.74 6.57
N ILE A 177 -17.00 -7.78 6.88
CA ILE A 177 -15.54 -7.78 6.71
C ILE A 177 -15.15 -7.61 5.24
N ASP A 178 -15.83 -8.29 4.32
CA ASP A 178 -15.58 -8.15 2.88
C ASP A 178 -15.86 -6.74 2.37
N VAL A 179 -16.94 -6.10 2.86
CA VAL A 179 -17.25 -4.70 2.52
C VAL A 179 -16.19 -3.74 3.04
N ILE A 180 -15.73 -3.94 4.27
CA ILE A 180 -14.67 -3.11 4.87
C ILE A 180 -13.36 -3.30 4.10
N THR A 181 -12.99 -4.53 3.79
CA THR A 181 -11.76 -4.86 3.05
C THR A 181 -11.76 -4.24 1.65
N LYS A 182 -12.88 -4.36 0.92
CA LYS A 182 -13.03 -3.75 -0.42
C LYS A 182 -12.97 -2.23 -0.44
N LYS A 183 -13.24 -1.56 0.68
CA LYS A 183 -13.09 -0.09 0.77
C LYS A 183 -11.63 0.34 0.97
N MET A 184 -10.75 -0.59 1.34
CA MET A 184 -9.32 -0.33 1.55
C MET A 184 -8.46 -0.75 0.35
N ASP A 185 -9.01 -1.54 -0.58
CA ASP A 185 -8.39 -1.91 -1.86
C ASP A 185 -8.56 -0.77 -2.88
#